data_0f07783fba99a2d5bd585045ff836642
#
_entry.id   0f07783fba99a2d5bd585045ff836642
#
_cell.length_a   1.000
_cell.length_b   1.000
_cell.length_c   1.000
_cell.angle_alpha   90.00
_cell.angle_beta   90.00
_cell.angle_gamma   90.00
#
_symmetry.space_group_name_H-M   'P 1'
#
loop_
_entity.id
_entity.type
_entity.pdbx_description
1 polymer ?
#
loop_
_entity_poly.entity_id
_entity_poly.type
_entity_poly.pdbx_seq_one_letter_code
_entity_poly.pdbx_strand_id
1 'polypeptide(L)'
;MILLDGKSLSAKIKDELKGNINSYVQTPILAVITIGDDAASEVYVKNKRKACEYVGMSFLHLDYASCVKEEVVIKKIKQLNKDKSINGIILQLPIPDNFNVSKIINTIDPSKDVDGLTNTQAGKLIQNEKCLMPCTPKGIMEILKEYKIELEGKHVVIVGRSILVGKPLMLECINKNATVTMCHSKTKDLKSYTKDADILIVAAGKKHLIDKTMIKKGSIIIDVGINRENGKLFGDVNPNVEEVCGYLTPVPGGVGPMTVAMLLKNTFEAYKNQNGIVDIFDLNQ
;
A
#
# COMPACT_ATOMS: atom_id res chain seq x y z
N MET A 1 6.47 -22.68 11.35
CA MET A 1 6.09 -21.34 10.86
C MET A 1 6.57 -21.17 9.44
N ILE A 2 5.75 -20.60 8.56
CA ILE A 2 6.09 -20.27 7.16
C ILE A 2 6.31 -18.76 7.08
N LEU A 3 7.45 -18.37 6.47
CA LEU A 3 7.77 -16.97 6.27
C LEU A 3 7.06 -16.44 5.00
N LEU A 4 6.30 -15.36 5.14
CA LEU A 4 5.63 -14.69 4.02
C LEU A 4 6.58 -13.67 3.38
N ASP A 5 7.44 -14.14 2.45
CA ASP A 5 8.52 -13.35 1.86
C ASP A 5 8.01 -12.36 0.80
N GLY A 6 7.65 -11.16 1.24
CA GLY A 6 7.22 -10.09 0.34
C GLY A 6 8.35 -9.52 -0.51
N LYS A 7 9.61 -9.65 -0.11
CA LYS A 7 10.75 -9.17 -0.90
C LYS A 7 10.88 -9.97 -2.19
N SER A 8 10.86 -11.31 -2.09
CA SER A 8 10.92 -12.19 -3.26
C SER A 8 9.70 -12.03 -4.15
N LEU A 9 8.49 -11.94 -3.57
CA LEU A 9 7.26 -11.67 -4.32
C LEU A 9 7.30 -10.32 -5.04
N SER A 10 7.76 -9.27 -4.37
CA SER A 10 7.94 -7.94 -4.98
C SER A 10 8.91 -7.96 -6.16
N ALA A 11 9.99 -8.77 -6.09
CA ALA A 11 10.93 -8.92 -7.20
C ALA A 11 10.24 -9.60 -8.39
N LYS A 12 9.56 -10.73 -8.18
CA LYS A 12 8.78 -11.45 -9.19
C LYS A 12 7.79 -10.52 -9.91
N ILE A 13 6.99 -9.76 -9.16
CA ILE A 13 6.01 -8.82 -9.73
C ILE A 13 6.69 -7.73 -10.57
N LYS A 14 7.83 -7.20 -10.12
CA LYS A 14 8.57 -6.19 -10.88
C LYS A 14 9.17 -6.77 -12.17
N ASP A 15 9.64 -8.01 -12.16
CA ASP A 15 10.14 -8.68 -13.36
C ASP A 15 9.02 -8.92 -14.39
N GLU A 16 7.84 -9.35 -13.94
CA GLU A 16 6.65 -9.47 -14.78
C GLU A 16 6.23 -8.13 -15.38
N LEU A 17 6.19 -7.06 -14.55
CA LEU A 17 5.88 -5.71 -15.02
C LEU A 17 6.90 -5.21 -16.06
N LYS A 18 8.20 -5.45 -15.85
CA LYS A 18 9.25 -5.11 -16.79
C LYS A 18 9.04 -5.78 -18.14
N GLY A 19 8.73 -7.07 -18.15
CA GLY A 19 8.40 -7.80 -19.36
C GLY A 19 7.21 -7.19 -20.11
N ASN A 20 6.14 -6.91 -19.39
CA ASN A 20 4.94 -6.32 -19.96
C ASN A 20 5.17 -4.91 -20.51
N ILE A 21 5.84 -4.02 -19.75
CA ILE A 21 6.07 -2.63 -20.14
C ILE A 21 6.94 -2.55 -21.40
N ASN A 22 7.95 -3.40 -21.52
CA ASN A 22 8.84 -3.43 -22.67
C ASN A 22 8.13 -3.78 -23.99
N SER A 23 6.91 -4.32 -23.94
CA SER A 23 6.10 -4.59 -25.14
C SER A 23 5.39 -3.36 -25.70
N TYR A 24 5.42 -2.23 -24.98
CA TYR A 24 4.74 -0.99 -25.40
C TYR A 24 5.75 0.05 -25.92
N VAL A 25 5.34 0.79 -26.95
CA VAL A 25 6.14 1.87 -27.54
C VAL A 25 6.25 3.07 -26.60
N GLN A 26 5.16 3.37 -25.89
CA GLN A 26 5.14 4.44 -24.87
C GLN A 26 5.17 3.82 -23.48
N THR A 27 6.05 4.31 -22.63
CA THR A 27 6.18 3.84 -21.27
C THR A 27 5.33 4.65 -20.31
N PRO A 28 4.74 4.03 -19.25
CA PRO A 28 4.00 4.76 -18.23
C PRO A 28 4.88 5.80 -17.53
N ILE A 29 4.28 6.95 -17.15
CA ILE A 29 4.96 8.01 -16.41
C ILE A 29 4.28 8.18 -15.05
N LEU A 30 5.06 8.00 -13.97
CA LEU A 30 4.66 8.27 -12.60
C LEU A 30 5.17 9.65 -12.15
N ALA A 31 4.25 10.55 -11.78
CA ALA A 31 4.56 11.82 -11.15
C ALA A 31 4.48 11.71 -9.62
N VAL A 32 5.55 12.07 -8.93
CA VAL A 32 5.65 12.08 -7.46
C VAL A 32 5.84 13.50 -6.99
N ILE A 33 4.96 13.95 -6.11
CA ILE A 33 4.98 15.29 -5.52
C ILE A 33 5.46 15.17 -4.08
N THR A 34 6.49 15.92 -3.72
CA THR A 34 6.99 16.10 -2.35
C THR A 34 6.83 17.54 -1.91
N ILE A 35 6.60 17.76 -0.62
CA ILE A 35 6.52 19.10 0.00
C ILE A 35 7.29 19.05 1.32
N GLY A 36 8.32 19.89 1.45
CA GLY A 36 9.20 19.95 2.63
C GLY A 36 10.34 18.93 2.57
N ASP A 37 11.20 18.94 3.62
CA ASP A 37 12.51 18.28 3.63
C ASP A 37 12.52 17.07 4.60
N ASP A 38 11.50 16.18 4.50
CA ASP A 38 11.45 14.98 5.34
C ASP A 38 12.43 13.91 4.82
N ALA A 39 13.47 13.62 5.60
CA ALA A 39 14.53 12.68 5.24
C ALA A 39 14.02 11.25 4.97
N ALA A 40 12.91 10.83 5.60
CA ALA A 40 12.31 9.53 5.31
C ALA A 40 11.66 9.54 3.93
N SER A 41 10.98 10.62 3.58
CA SER A 41 10.36 10.82 2.25
C SER A 41 11.41 10.78 1.13
N GLU A 42 12.59 11.38 1.31
CA GLU A 42 13.67 11.32 0.33
C GLU A 42 14.10 9.88 0.01
N VAL A 43 14.26 9.06 1.06
CA VAL A 43 14.62 7.64 0.89
C VAL A 43 13.51 6.89 0.12
N TYR A 44 12.24 7.14 0.44
CA TYR A 44 11.11 6.52 -0.25
C TYR A 44 11.03 6.95 -1.71
N VAL A 45 11.20 8.23 -2.01
CA VAL A 45 11.22 8.77 -3.39
C VAL A 45 12.36 8.16 -4.20
N LYS A 46 13.57 8.07 -3.63
CA LYS A 46 14.72 7.43 -4.26
C LYS A 46 14.46 5.96 -4.59
N ASN A 47 13.84 5.23 -3.68
CA ASN A 47 13.48 3.82 -3.90
C ASN A 47 12.39 3.67 -4.97
N LYS A 48 11.39 4.55 -5.00
CA LYS A 48 10.35 4.58 -6.04
C LYS A 48 10.94 4.88 -7.41
N ARG A 49 11.85 5.87 -7.50
CA ARG A 49 12.57 6.20 -8.74
C ARG A 49 13.33 4.99 -9.29
N LYS A 50 14.17 4.35 -8.44
CA LYS A 50 14.92 3.14 -8.84
C LYS A 50 14.00 2.01 -9.29
N ALA A 51 12.86 1.85 -8.64
CA ALA A 51 11.89 0.82 -9.01
C ALA A 51 11.20 1.13 -10.35
N CYS A 52 10.87 2.40 -10.64
CA CYS A 52 10.38 2.83 -11.95
C CYS A 52 11.42 2.56 -13.04
N GLU A 53 12.65 3.00 -12.84
CA GLU A 53 13.77 2.78 -13.76
C GLU A 53 13.98 1.29 -14.07
N TYR A 54 13.91 0.45 -13.02
CA TYR A 54 14.07 -1.01 -13.17
C TYR A 54 13.02 -1.64 -14.08
N VAL A 55 11.76 -1.21 -13.97
CA VAL A 55 10.67 -1.78 -14.79
C VAL A 55 10.47 -1.05 -16.13
N GLY A 56 11.24 -0.01 -16.42
CA GLY A 56 11.13 0.76 -17.67
C GLY A 56 10.07 1.86 -17.64
N MET A 57 9.59 2.27 -16.46
CA MET A 57 8.70 3.42 -16.29
C MET A 57 9.49 4.73 -16.19
N SER A 58 8.95 5.79 -16.75
CA SER A 58 9.45 7.15 -16.52
C SER A 58 9.01 7.70 -15.16
N PHE A 59 9.88 8.50 -14.55
CA PHE A 59 9.66 9.07 -13.22
C PHE A 59 9.80 10.57 -13.24
N LEU A 60 8.72 11.30 -12.93
CA LEU A 60 8.72 12.75 -12.78
C LEU A 60 8.66 13.12 -11.30
N HIS A 61 9.69 13.75 -10.76
CA HIS A 61 9.71 14.25 -9.38
C HIS A 61 9.46 15.76 -9.38
N LEU A 62 8.47 16.18 -8.60
CA LEU A 62 8.12 17.57 -8.35
C LEU A 62 8.33 17.85 -6.87
N ASP A 63 9.44 18.52 -6.58
CA ASP A 63 9.86 18.83 -5.23
C ASP A 63 9.55 20.28 -4.87
N TYR A 64 8.84 20.49 -3.77
CA TYR A 64 8.44 21.81 -3.29
C TYR A 64 8.95 22.05 -1.88
N ALA A 65 9.48 23.25 -1.66
CA ALA A 65 9.84 23.70 -0.32
C ALA A 65 8.59 23.78 0.59
N SER A 66 8.80 23.63 1.91
CA SER A 66 7.76 23.70 2.93
C SER A 66 6.94 25.03 2.93
N CYS A 67 7.53 26.10 2.41
CA CYS A 67 6.90 27.42 2.30
C CYS A 67 6.06 27.63 1.02
N VAL A 68 5.98 26.63 0.13
CA VAL A 68 5.14 26.76 -1.09
C VAL A 68 3.68 26.98 -0.71
N LYS A 69 2.95 27.80 -1.47
CA LYS A 69 1.52 27.97 -1.28
C LYS A 69 0.76 26.74 -1.80
N GLU A 70 -0.24 26.28 -1.04
CA GLU A 70 -1.07 25.13 -1.40
C GLU A 70 -1.67 25.26 -2.81
N GLU A 71 -2.08 26.48 -3.19
CA GLU A 71 -2.67 26.75 -4.50
C GLU A 71 -1.71 26.46 -5.67
N VAL A 72 -0.38 26.62 -5.46
CA VAL A 72 0.64 26.31 -6.47
C VAL A 72 0.68 24.82 -6.72
N VAL A 73 0.67 24.01 -5.66
CA VAL A 73 0.66 22.54 -5.74
C VAL A 73 -0.63 22.06 -6.41
N ILE A 74 -1.80 22.60 -5.98
CA ILE A 74 -3.11 22.28 -6.58
C ILE A 74 -3.15 22.63 -8.07
N LYS A 75 -2.63 23.82 -8.45
CA LYS A 75 -2.54 24.22 -9.85
C LYS A 75 -1.71 23.26 -10.67
N LYS A 76 -0.57 22.80 -10.11
CA LYS A 76 0.29 21.82 -10.78
C LYS A 76 -0.40 20.47 -10.95
N ILE A 77 -1.09 19.95 -9.93
CA ILE A 77 -1.87 18.71 -10.02
C ILE A 77 -2.92 18.83 -11.14
N LYS A 78 -3.64 19.95 -11.22
CA LYS A 78 -4.62 20.18 -12.30
C LYS A 78 -3.97 20.20 -13.70
N GLN A 79 -2.73 20.63 -13.82
CA GLN A 79 -1.97 20.53 -15.09
C GLN A 79 -1.62 19.07 -15.40
N LEU A 80 -1.11 18.32 -14.40
CA LEU A 80 -0.77 16.89 -14.56
C LEU A 80 -2.01 16.04 -14.91
N ASN A 81 -3.18 16.38 -14.33
CA ASN A 81 -4.44 15.70 -14.67
C ASN A 81 -4.77 15.81 -16.17
N LYS A 82 -4.48 16.97 -16.79
CA LYS A 82 -4.75 17.24 -18.22
C LYS A 82 -3.66 16.69 -19.14
N ASP A 83 -2.49 16.42 -18.62
CA ASP A 83 -1.35 15.90 -19.39
C ASP A 83 -1.53 14.40 -19.66
N LYS A 84 -1.81 14.07 -20.94
CA LYS A 84 -2.04 12.67 -21.35
C LYS A 84 -0.80 11.79 -21.23
N SER A 85 0.40 12.36 -21.14
CA SER A 85 1.63 11.58 -20.94
C SER A 85 1.78 11.09 -19.51
N ILE A 86 1.16 11.76 -18.51
CA ILE A 86 1.22 11.39 -17.10
C ILE A 86 0.15 10.35 -16.78
N ASN A 87 0.54 9.18 -16.33
CA ASN A 87 -0.39 8.08 -16.08
C ASN A 87 -0.70 7.85 -14.60
N GLY A 88 0.24 8.20 -13.71
CA GLY A 88 0.05 8.12 -12.27
C GLY A 88 0.53 9.37 -11.57
N ILE A 89 -0.18 9.77 -10.51
CA ILE A 89 0.18 10.91 -9.65
C ILE A 89 0.07 10.45 -8.21
N ILE A 90 1.08 10.75 -7.40
CA ILE A 90 1.04 10.57 -5.95
C ILE A 90 1.51 11.83 -5.22
N LEU A 91 0.92 12.09 -4.07
CA LEU A 91 1.44 12.99 -3.06
C LEU A 91 2.21 12.17 -2.03
N GLN A 92 3.54 12.32 -1.97
CA GLN A 92 4.34 11.63 -0.97
C GLN A 92 4.07 12.20 0.42
N LEU A 93 3.56 11.36 1.31
CA LEU A 93 3.35 11.71 2.72
C LEU A 93 4.56 11.29 3.58
N PRO A 94 4.82 11.98 4.71
CA PRO A 94 4.07 13.13 5.23
C PRO A 94 4.38 14.44 4.50
N ILE A 95 3.50 15.43 4.65
CA ILE A 95 3.72 16.83 4.25
C ILE A 95 3.53 17.74 5.48
N PRO A 96 4.01 19.01 5.47
CA PRO A 96 3.84 19.92 6.58
C PRO A 96 2.38 20.14 7.00
N ASP A 97 2.12 20.34 8.29
CA ASP A 97 0.78 20.40 8.89
C ASP A 97 -0.09 21.59 8.40
N ASN A 98 0.53 22.60 7.80
CA ASN A 98 -0.15 23.76 7.25
C ASN A 98 -0.88 23.47 5.93
N PHE A 99 -0.72 22.28 5.34
CA PHE A 99 -1.40 21.86 4.12
C PHE A 99 -2.64 21.02 4.41
N ASN A 100 -3.67 21.19 3.60
CA ASN A 100 -4.84 20.32 3.62
C ASN A 100 -4.59 19.09 2.75
N VAL A 101 -4.06 18.02 3.36
CA VAL A 101 -3.75 16.75 2.69
C VAL A 101 -4.94 16.21 1.89
N SER A 102 -6.13 16.22 2.49
CA SER A 102 -7.35 15.69 1.83
C SER A 102 -7.70 16.48 0.58
N LYS A 103 -7.63 17.81 0.64
CA LYS A 103 -7.91 18.69 -0.51
C LYS A 103 -6.91 18.46 -1.65
N ILE A 104 -5.62 18.32 -1.33
CA ILE A 104 -4.57 18.08 -2.34
C ILE A 104 -4.78 16.72 -3.00
N ILE A 105 -4.96 15.65 -2.21
CA ILE A 105 -5.19 14.30 -2.73
C ILE A 105 -6.44 14.25 -3.62
N ASN A 106 -7.56 14.83 -3.16
CA ASN A 106 -8.81 14.84 -3.93
C ASN A 106 -8.78 15.79 -5.15
N THR A 107 -7.70 16.53 -5.38
CA THR A 107 -7.47 17.26 -6.64
C THR A 107 -6.89 16.33 -7.72
N ILE A 108 -6.29 15.21 -7.36
CA ILE A 108 -5.79 14.20 -8.32
C ILE A 108 -6.98 13.58 -9.05
N ASP A 109 -6.87 13.49 -10.38
CA ASP A 109 -7.87 12.75 -11.17
C ASP A 109 -7.91 11.28 -10.72
N PRO A 110 -9.08 10.73 -10.37
CA PRO A 110 -9.18 9.35 -9.91
C PRO A 110 -8.57 8.32 -10.87
N SER A 111 -8.58 8.59 -12.18
CA SER A 111 -7.94 7.71 -13.18
C SER A 111 -6.41 7.72 -13.11
N LYS A 112 -5.81 8.68 -12.40
CA LYS A 112 -4.37 8.85 -12.18
C LYS A 112 -3.95 8.71 -10.72
N ASP A 113 -4.90 8.49 -9.81
CA ASP A 113 -4.65 8.26 -8.39
C ASP A 113 -4.11 6.84 -8.15
N VAL A 114 -2.84 6.65 -8.40
CA VAL A 114 -2.20 5.34 -8.32
C VAL A 114 -1.82 4.92 -6.89
N ASP A 115 -1.98 5.83 -5.93
CA ASP A 115 -1.89 5.49 -4.49
C ASP A 115 -3.26 5.10 -3.90
N GLY A 116 -4.36 5.34 -4.67
CA GLY A 116 -5.72 4.92 -4.33
C GLY A 116 -6.35 5.66 -3.14
N LEU A 117 -5.99 6.92 -2.93
CA LEU A 117 -6.33 7.68 -1.71
C LEU A 117 -7.43 8.71 -1.89
N THR A 118 -7.90 8.94 -3.13
CA THR A 118 -9.02 9.87 -3.37
C THR A 118 -10.33 9.31 -2.82
N ASN A 119 -11.26 10.19 -2.48
CA ASN A 119 -12.61 9.81 -2.04
C ASN A 119 -13.33 8.95 -3.08
N THR A 120 -13.06 9.15 -4.38
CA THR A 120 -13.64 8.35 -5.45
C THR A 120 -13.14 6.90 -5.39
N GLN A 121 -11.84 6.67 -5.21
CA GLN A 121 -11.31 5.30 -5.08
C GLN A 121 -11.83 4.63 -3.81
N ALA A 122 -11.89 5.37 -2.68
CA ALA A 122 -12.46 4.86 -1.44
C ALA A 122 -13.95 4.50 -1.59
N GLY A 123 -14.74 5.31 -2.31
CA GLY A 123 -16.15 5.04 -2.61
C GLY A 123 -16.33 3.78 -3.44
N LYS A 124 -15.52 3.60 -4.49
CA LYS A 124 -15.52 2.38 -5.31
C LYS A 124 -15.17 1.13 -4.50
N LEU A 125 -14.17 1.22 -3.62
CA LEU A 125 -13.79 0.10 -2.76
C LEU A 125 -14.94 -0.31 -1.81
N ILE A 126 -15.67 0.67 -1.26
CA ILE A 126 -16.87 0.40 -0.44
C ILE A 126 -17.95 -0.33 -1.24
N GLN A 127 -18.15 0.05 -2.51
CA GLN A 127 -19.15 -0.55 -3.39
C GLN A 127 -18.68 -1.87 -4.03
N ASN A 128 -17.47 -2.34 -3.70
CA ASN A 128 -16.83 -3.50 -4.34
C ASN A 128 -16.69 -3.34 -5.88
N GLU A 129 -16.50 -2.10 -6.33
CA GLU A 129 -16.26 -1.78 -7.73
C GLU A 129 -14.75 -1.81 -8.05
N LYS A 130 -14.41 -2.00 -9.33
CA LYS A 130 -13.01 -1.95 -9.81
C LYS A 130 -12.41 -0.58 -9.50
N CYS A 131 -11.34 -0.55 -8.69
CA CYS A 131 -10.66 0.66 -8.26
C CYS A 131 -9.14 0.49 -8.23
N LEU A 132 -8.42 1.61 -8.21
CA LEU A 132 -7.01 1.62 -7.85
C LEU A 132 -6.92 1.56 -6.32
N MET A 133 -6.70 0.37 -5.80
CA MET A 133 -6.64 0.11 -4.36
C MET A 133 -5.35 0.71 -3.75
N PRO A 134 -5.38 1.21 -2.51
CA PRO A 134 -4.16 1.65 -1.82
C PRO A 134 -3.05 0.62 -1.82
N CYS A 135 -1.81 1.07 -2.09
CA CYS A 135 -0.70 0.18 -2.41
C CYS A 135 -0.35 -0.83 -1.32
N THR A 136 -0.34 -0.42 -0.04
CA THR A 136 -0.01 -1.33 1.07
C THR A 136 -1.07 -2.41 1.27
N PRO A 137 -2.38 -2.10 1.36
CA PRO A 137 -3.44 -3.10 1.36
C PRO A 137 -3.38 -4.05 0.15
N LYS A 138 -3.22 -3.51 -1.06
CA LYS A 138 -3.07 -4.33 -2.28
C LYS A 138 -1.88 -5.30 -2.17
N GLY A 139 -0.76 -4.83 -1.62
CA GLY A 139 0.41 -5.69 -1.38
C GLY A 139 0.17 -6.80 -0.37
N ILE A 140 -0.61 -6.55 0.67
CA ILE A 140 -1.02 -7.58 1.64
C ILE A 140 -1.90 -8.63 0.96
N MET A 141 -2.87 -8.20 0.15
CA MET A 141 -3.74 -9.12 -0.58
C MET A 141 -2.96 -9.99 -1.58
N GLU A 142 -1.96 -9.44 -2.27
CA GLU A 142 -1.08 -10.21 -3.16
C GLU A 142 -0.22 -11.23 -2.37
N ILE A 143 0.26 -10.88 -1.17
CA ILE A 143 0.95 -11.85 -0.28
C ILE A 143 -0.01 -12.99 0.07
N LEU A 144 -1.21 -12.69 0.56
CA LEU A 144 -2.19 -13.72 0.92
C LEU A 144 -2.51 -14.63 -0.27
N LYS A 145 -2.68 -14.06 -1.46
CA LYS A 145 -2.92 -14.79 -2.72
C LYS A 145 -1.75 -15.71 -3.09
N GLU A 146 -0.51 -15.23 -3.06
CA GLU A 146 0.68 -16.02 -3.42
C GLU A 146 0.83 -17.25 -2.53
N TYR A 147 0.55 -17.10 -1.23
CA TYR A 147 0.61 -18.18 -0.26
C TYR A 147 -0.70 -18.98 -0.13
N LYS A 148 -1.68 -18.74 -1.04
CA LYS A 148 -2.98 -19.44 -1.08
C LYS A 148 -3.74 -19.38 0.25
N ILE A 149 -3.67 -18.23 0.91
CA ILE A 149 -4.38 -17.96 2.15
C ILE A 149 -5.74 -17.35 1.81
N GLU A 150 -6.80 -18.13 2.02
CA GLU A 150 -8.17 -17.70 1.78
C GLU A 150 -8.70 -16.89 2.95
N LEU A 151 -9.50 -15.87 2.64
CA LEU A 151 -10.13 -14.98 3.60
C LEU A 151 -11.56 -15.39 3.95
N GLU A 152 -12.22 -16.12 3.06
CA GLU A 152 -13.61 -16.53 3.23
C GLU A 152 -13.80 -17.32 4.53
N GLY A 153 -14.77 -16.87 5.33
CA GLY A 153 -15.09 -17.44 6.63
C GLY A 153 -14.05 -17.24 7.74
N LYS A 154 -12.95 -16.50 7.48
CA LYS A 154 -11.92 -16.25 8.49
C LYS A 154 -12.26 -15.06 9.38
N HIS A 155 -11.86 -15.15 10.64
CA HIS A 155 -11.84 -14.00 11.54
C HIS A 155 -10.54 -13.23 11.36
N VAL A 156 -10.64 -12.06 10.74
CA VAL A 156 -9.51 -11.14 10.52
C VAL A 156 -9.55 -10.03 11.55
N VAL A 157 -8.47 -9.87 12.30
CA VAL A 157 -8.31 -8.74 13.23
C VAL A 157 -7.29 -7.78 12.66
N ILE A 158 -7.68 -6.50 12.52
CA ILE A 158 -6.81 -5.44 12.00
C ILE A 158 -6.53 -4.46 13.13
N VAL A 159 -5.26 -4.30 13.51
CA VAL A 159 -4.81 -3.34 14.52
C VAL A 159 -4.25 -2.11 13.81
N GLY A 160 -5.07 -1.07 13.74
CA GLY A 160 -4.80 0.18 13.03
C GLY A 160 -5.99 0.59 12.16
N ARG A 161 -6.29 1.91 12.08
CA ARG A 161 -7.45 2.44 11.35
C ARG A 161 -7.11 3.62 10.42
N SER A 162 -5.88 3.64 9.90
CA SER A 162 -5.48 4.67 8.96
C SER A 162 -6.24 4.56 7.64
N ILE A 163 -6.36 5.69 6.92
CA ILE A 163 -6.91 5.71 5.56
C ILE A 163 -5.97 5.05 4.56
N LEU A 164 -4.68 4.96 4.89
CA LEU A 164 -3.65 4.37 4.03
C LEU A 164 -3.65 2.84 4.08
N VAL A 165 -4.01 2.24 5.23
CA VAL A 165 -3.86 0.79 5.44
C VAL A 165 -5.12 0.17 6.06
N GLY A 166 -5.43 0.50 7.32
CA GLY A 166 -6.42 -0.25 8.09
C GLY A 166 -7.83 -0.21 7.49
N LYS A 167 -8.36 0.98 7.16
CA LYS A 167 -9.70 1.12 6.59
C LYS A 167 -9.87 0.44 5.23
N PRO A 168 -9.00 0.70 4.23
CA PRO A 168 -9.13 0.02 2.94
C PRO A 168 -8.94 -1.50 3.04
N LEU A 169 -8.05 -1.96 3.92
CA LEU A 169 -7.84 -3.39 4.11
C LEU A 169 -9.06 -4.07 4.77
N MET A 170 -9.71 -3.39 5.73
CA MET A 170 -10.97 -3.87 6.31
C MET A 170 -12.03 -4.09 5.23
N LEU A 171 -12.22 -3.12 4.35
CA LEU A 171 -13.18 -3.20 3.26
C LEU A 171 -12.85 -4.36 2.31
N GLU A 172 -11.60 -4.50 1.93
CA GLU A 172 -11.18 -5.58 1.03
C GLU A 172 -11.36 -6.97 1.67
N CYS A 173 -11.05 -7.12 2.97
CA CYS A 173 -11.31 -8.38 3.68
C CYS A 173 -12.80 -8.72 3.73
N ILE A 174 -13.66 -7.71 3.96
CA ILE A 174 -15.13 -7.90 3.93
C ILE A 174 -15.58 -8.30 2.52
N ASN A 175 -15.08 -7.64 1.48
CA ASN A 175 -15.37 -7.96 0.07
C ASN A 175 -14.94 -9.38 -0.33
N LYS A 176 -14.02 -9.98 0.45
CA LYS A 176 -13.57 -11.39 0.33
C LYS A 176 -14.20 -12.32 1.36
N ASN A 177 -15.38 -11.97 1.87
CA ASN A 177 -16.20 -12.81 2.78
C ASN A 177 -15.53 -13.10 4.16
N ALA A 178 -14.60 -12.26 4.62
CA ALA A 178 -14.06 -12.38 5.97
C ALA A 178 -14.96 -11.68 7.00
N THR A 179 -14.94 -12.18 8.25
CA THR A 179 -15.45 -11.44 9.41
C THR A 179 -14.33 -10.58 9.97
N VAL A 180 -14.52 -9.26 10.04
CA VAL A 180 -13.43 -8.32 10.37
C VAL A 180 -13.69 -7.61 11.70
N THR A 181 -12.70 -7.63 12.58
CA THR A 181 -12.63 -6.78 13.78
C THR A 181 -11.53 -5.74 13.63
N MET A 182 -11.87 -4.45 13.77
CA MET A 182 -10.89 -3.37 13.71
C MET A 182 -10.59 -2.83 15.10
N CYS A 183 -9.31 -2.91 15.51
CA CYS A 183 -8.79 -2.38 16.76
C CYS A 183 -7.94 -1.11 16.51
N HIS A 184 -7.84 -0.26 17.52
CA HIS A 184 -7.10 1.00 17.42
C HIS A 184 -6.63 1.49 18.80
N SER A 185 -5.95 2.61 18.90
CA SER A 185 -5.38 3.19 20.12
C SER A 185 -6.39 3.45 21.27
N LYS A 186 -7.70 3.38 21.00
CA LYS A 186 -8.76 3.52 21.99
C LYS A 186 -9.44 2.18 22.34
N THR A 187 -9.02 1.09 21.70
CA THR A 187 -9.52 -0.25 22.04
C THR A 187 -9.01 -0.65 23.41
N LYS A 188 -9.93 -1.00 24.30
CA LYS A 188 -9.61 -1.56 25.62
C LYS A 188 -9.32 -3.04 25.46
N ASP A 189 -8.38 -3.57 26.24
CA ASP A 189 -8.01 -4.99 26.23
C ASP A 189 -7.82 -5.56 24.80
N LEU A 190 -6.79 -5.04 24.12
CA LEU A 190 -6.45 -5.46 22.73
C LEU A 190 -6.30 -6.98 22.61
N LYS A 191 -5.76 -7.64 23.65
CA LYS A 191 -5.52 -9.08 23.66
C LYS A 191 -6.82 -9.88 23.52
N SER A 192 -7.93 -9.41 24.10
CA SER A 192 -9.23 -10.12 24.02
C SER A 192 -9.73 -10.27 22.59
N TYR A 193 -9.31 -9.37 21.66
CA TYR A 193 -9.67 -9.41 20.24
C TYR A 193 -8.65 -10.20 19.41
N THR A 194 -7.36 -10.07 19.73
CA THR A 194 -6.30 -10.62 18.86
C THR A 194 -6.05 -12.10 19.09
N LYS A 195 -6.31 -12.62 20.31
CA LYS A 195 -6.03 -14.01 20.70
C LYS A 195 -6.84 -15.07 19.92
N ASP A 196 -7.97 -14.69 19.31
CA ASP A 196 -8.86 -15.60 18.57
C ASP A 196 -8.83 -15.34 17.05
N ALA A 197 -7.95 -14.44 16.57
CA ALA A 197 -7.81 -14.12 15.17
C ALA A 197 -7.20 -15.28 14.37
N ASP A 198 -7.83 -15.65 13.25
CA ASP A 198 -7.23 -16.55 12.27
C ASP A 198 -6.12 -15.82 11.50
N ILE A 199 -6.38 -14.55 11.17
CA ILE A 199 -5.43 -13.66 10.51
C ILE A 199 -5.35 -12.36 11.31
N LEU A 200 -4.16 -12.02 11.79
CA LEU A 200 -3.89 -10.79 12.52
C LEU A 200 -3.02 -9.86 11.69
N ILE A 201 -3.52 -8.68 11.39
CA ILE A 201 -2.80 -7.66 10.60
C ILE A 201 -2.51 -6.47 11.50
N VAL A 202 -1.24 -6.13 11.67
CA VAL A 202 -0.80 -5.12 12.64
C VAL A 202 -0.17 -3.93 11.89
N ALA A 203 -0.84 -2.78 11.95
CA ALA A 203 -0.48 -1.52 11.30
C ALA A 203 -0.65 -0.34 12.27
N ALA A 204 -0.06 -0.44 13.47
CA ALA A 204 -0.23 0.50 14.56
C ALA A 204 0.92 1.53 14.66
N GLY A 205 2.07 1.26 14.02
CA GLY A 205 3.28 2.08 14.14
C GLY A 205 3.84 2.08 15.57
N LYS A 206 3.72 0.95 16.27
CA LYS A 206 4.21 0.80 17.63
C LYS A 206 5.01 -0.50 17.76
N LYS A 207 6.32 -0.34 17.90
CA LYS A 207 7.27 -1.45 18.03
C LYS A 207 6.81 -2.49 19.06
N HIS A 208 6.79 -3.76 18.64
CA HIS A 208 6.52 -4.93 19.49
C HIS A 208 5.23 -4.83 20.30
N LEU A 209 4.18 -4.22 19.74
CA LEU A 209 2.85 -4.08 20.36
C LEU A 209 2.19 -5.44 20.61
N ILE A 210 2.40 -6.39 19.70
CA ILE A 210 1.80 -7.74 19.77
C ILE A 210 2.90 -8.74 20.13
N ASP A 211 2.61 -9.59 21.11
CA ASP A 211 3.49 -10.69 21.52
C ASP A 211 2.80 -12.07 21.41
N LYS A 212 3.55 -13.13 21.67
CA LYS A 212 3.08 -14.52 21.55
C LYS A 212 1.87 -14.87 22.45
N THR A 213 1.63 -14.13 23.53
CA THR A 213 0.48 -14.35 24.43
C THR A 213 -0.81 -13.74 23.90
N MET A 214 -0.71 -12.94 22.83
CA MET A 214 -1.82 -12.17 22.23
C MET A 214 -2.31 -12.78 20.91
N ILE A 215 -1.79 -13.93 20.50
CA ILE A 215 -2.12 -14.53 19.20
C ILE A 215 -2.64 -15.95 19.37
N LYS A 216 -3.44 -16.40 18.39
CA LYS A 216 -3.92 -17.78 18.28
C LYS A 216 -2.81 -18.69 17.78
N LYS A 217 -2.73 -19.91 18.31
CA LYS A 217 -1.79 -20.94 17.78
C LYS A 217 -2.10 -21.24 16.32
N GLY A 218 -1.06 -21.19 15.49
CA GLY A 218 -1.16 -21.45 14.04
C GLY A 218 -1.73 -20.29 13.23
N SER A 219 -2.02 -19.12 13.85
CA SER A 219 -2.53 -17.93 13.15
C SER A 219 -1.56 -17.38 12.11
N ILE A 220 -2.10 -16.57 11.21
CA ILE A 220 -1.37 -15.87 10.17
C ILE A 220 -1.15 -14.44 10.63
N ILE A 221 0.11 -14.02 10.71
CA ILE A 221 0.50 -12.71 11.21
C ILE A 221 1.07 -11.86 10.06
N ILE A 222 0.43 -10.74 9.80
CA ILE A 222 0.89 -9.73 8.82
C ILE A 222 1.36 -8.50 9.59
N ASP A 223 2.65 -8.34 9.73
CA ASP A 223 3.26 -7.17 10.35
C ASP A 223 3.52 -6.09 9.29
N VAL A 224 2.80 -4.98 9.40
CA VAL A 224 2.91 -3.81 8.50
C VAL A 224 3.80 -2.73 9.13
N GLY A 225 4.11 -2.87 10.41
CA GLY A 225 4.85 -1.88 11.19
C GLY A 225 6.25 -1.61 10.62
N ILE A 226 6.62 -0.33 10.59
CA ILE A 226 7.99 0.12 10.27
C ILE A 226 8.41 1.11 11.35
N ASN A 227 9.10 0.62 12.35
CA ASN A 227 9.63 1.42 13.45
C ASN A 227 11.16 1.52 13.31
N ARG A 228 11.71 2.73 13.28
CA ARG A 228 13.15 2.96 13.21
C ARG A 228 13.71 3.29 14.60
N GLU A 229 14.68 2.51 15.02
CA GLU A 229 15.38 2.74 16.27
C GLU A 229 16.87 2.37 16.09
N ASN A 230 17.77 3.29 16.39
CA ASN A 230 19.24 3.10 16.27
C ASN A 230 19.67 2.56 14.89
N GLY A 231 19.08 3.06 13.82
CA GLY A 231 19.39 2.64 12.44
C GLY A 231 18.80 1.29 12.02
N LYS A 232 18.14 0.56 12.92
CA LYS A 232 17.47 -0.73 12.64
C LYS A 232 15.98 -0.55 12.44
N LEU A 233 15.39 -1.45 11.65
CA LEU A 233 13.94 -1.52 11.43
C LEU A 233 13.33 -2.62 12.30
N PHE A 234 12.20 -2.29 12.91
CA PHE A 234 11.40 -3.22 13.73
C PHE A 234 9.95 -3.16 13.30
N GLY A 235 9.27 -4.30 13.41
CA GLY A 235 7.84 -4.39 13.21
C GLY A 235 7.03 -3.96 14.45
N ASP A 236 5.72 -3.99 14.29
CA ASP A 236 4.77 -3.83 15.38
C ASP A 236 4.59 -5.14 16.16
N VAL A 237 5.04 -6.26 15.61
CA VAL A 237 4.95 -7.59 16.21
C VAL A 237 6.29 -7.99 16.81
N ASN A 238 6.26 -8.54 18.04
CA ASN A 238 7.45 -9.06 18.69
C ASN A 238 7.87 -10.38 18.02
N PRO A 239 9.17 -10.59 17.72
CA PRO A 239 9.65 -11.82 17.12
C PRO A 239 9.28 -13.12 17.86
N ASN A 240 9.01 -13.06 19.16
CA ASN A 240 8.61 -14.24 19.95
C ASN A 240 7.32 -14.91 19.47
N VAL A 241 6.52 -14.25 18.60
CA VAL A 241 5.32 -14.85 17.99
C VAL A 241 5.65 -16.04 17.09
N GLU A 242 6.89 -16.15 16.60
CA GLU A 242 7.39 -17.25 15.77
C GLU A 242 7.22 -18.62 16.42
N GLU A 243 7.21 -18.65 17.75
CA GLU A 243 7.00 -19.89 18.52
C GLU A 243 5.56 -20.43 18.42
N VAL A 244 4.59 -19.57 18.02
CA VAL A 244 3.15 -19.86 18.15
C VAL A 244 2.42 -19.73 16.81
N CYS A 245 2.80 -18.78 15.96
CA CYS A 245 2.12 -18.50 14.67
C CYS A 245 2.42 -19.59 13.63
N GLY A 246 1.51 -19.73 12.65
CA GLY A 246 1.70 -20.57 11.46
C GLY A 246 2.44 -19.87 10.34
N TYR A 247 2.15 -18.57 10.16
CA TYR A 247 2.71 -17.71 9.11
C TYR A 247 3.08 -16.35 9.68
N LEU A 248 4.16 -15.74 9.15
CA LEU A 248 4.62 -14.41 9.56
C LEU A 248 5.27 -13.66 8.41
N THR A 249 4.91 -12.38 8.22
CA THR A 249 5.69 -11.49 7.37
C THR A 249 6.92 -10.96 8.12
N PRO A 250 8.13 -11.02 7.54
CA PRO A 250 9.33 -10.48 8.19
C PRO A 250 9.37 -8.94 8.13
N VAL A 251 9.98 -8.31 9.12
CA VAL A 251 10.31 -6.88 9.09
C VAL A 251 11.82 -6.72 9.36
N PRO A 252 12.60 -6.25 8.37
CA PRO A 252 12.22 -5.88 7.00
C PRO A 252 12.01 -7.08 6.06
N GLY A 253 11.36 -6.85 4.92
CA GLY A 253 11.28 -7.84 3.83
C GLY A 253 9.88 -8.42 3.57
N GLY A 254 8.89 -8.10 4.43
CA GLY A 254 7.49 -8.49 4.24
C GLY A 254 6.70 -7.46 3.43
N VAL A 255 5.83 -6.70 4.08
CA VAL A 255 4.87 -5.78 3.43
C VAL A 255 5.54 -4.58 2.75
N GLY A 256 6.61 -4.03 3.32
CA GLY A 256 7.25 -2.81 2.79
C GLY A 256 7.66 -2.90 1.30
N PRO A 257 8.39 -3.92 0.85
CA PRO A 257 8.73 -4.09 -0.57
C PRO A 257 7.51 -4.18 -1.50
N MET A 258 6.41 -4.77 -1.02
CA MET A 258 5.17 -4.93 -1.78
C MET A 258 4.49 -3.60 -2.06
N THR A 259 4.54 -2.64 -1.15
CA THR A 259 3.95 -1.30 -1.35
C THR A 259 4.51 -0.64 -2.62
N VAL A 260 5.83 -0.72 -2.84
CA VAL A 260 6.45 -0.15 -4.04
C VAL A 260 6.06 -0.95 -5.29
N ALA A 261 6.03 -2.28 -5.24
CA ALA A 261 5.61 -3.10 -6.38
C ALA A 261 4.17 -2.81 -6.78
N MET A 262 3.27 -2.61 -5.80
CA MET A 262 1.86 -2.29 -6.07
C MET A 262 1.68 -0.88 -6.63
N LEU A 263 2.50 0.09 -6.24
CA LEU A 263 2.49 1.41 -6.85
C LEU A 263 2.82 1.33 -8.35
N LEU A 264 3.82 0.54 -8.72
CA LEU A 264 4.17 0.32 -10.14
C LEU A 264 3.03 -0.42 -10.87
N LYS A 265 2.43 -1.44 -10.24
CA LYS A 265 1.29 -2.18 -10.80
C LYS A 265 0.10 -1.26 -11.02
N ASN A 266 -0.26 -0.42 -10.04
CA ASN A 266 -1.34 0.57 -10.17
C ASN A 266 -1.04 1.60 -11.28
N THR A 267 0.23 2.05 -11.41
CA THR A 267 0.62 2.99 -12.46
C THR A 267 0.47 2.35 -13.85
N PHE A 268 0.84 1.08 -13.99
CA PHE A 268 0.66 0.35 -15.23
C PHE A 268 -0.82 0.06 -15.53
N GLU A 269 -1.64 -0.27 -14.54
CA GLU A 269 -3.09 -0.41 -14.68
C GLU A 269 -3.74 0.91 -15.11
N ALA A 270 -3.35 2.03 -14.49
CA ALA A 270 -3.82 3.35 -14.87
C ALA A 270 -3.44 3.70 -16.32
N TYR A 271 -2.21 3.40 -16.74
CA TYR A 271 -1.74 3.55 -18.11
C TYR A 271 -2.60 2.75 -19.09
N LYS A 272 -2.84 1.47 -18.82
CA LYS A 272 -3.69 0.62 -19.67
C LYS A 272 -5.10 1.18 -19.80
N ASN A 273 -5.74 1.52 -18.68
CA ASN A 273 -7.09 2.06 -18.66
C ASN A 273 -7.20 3.38 -19.46
N GLN A 274 -6.22 4.29 -19.31
CA GLN A 274 -6.20 5.58 -20.03
C GLN A 274 -5.98 5.42 -21.54
N ASN A 275 -5.37 4.33 -21.98
CA ASN A 275 -5.09 4.04 -23.40
C ASN A 275 -6.06 3.01 -24.00
N GLY A 276 -7.10 2.59 -23.28
CA GLY A 276 -8.08 1.60 -23.75
C GLY A 276 -7.49 0.22 -23.99
N ILE A 277 -6.39 -0.12 -23.31
CA ILE A 277 -5.72 -1.41 -23.42
C ILE A 277 -6.44 -2.39 -22.48
N VAL A 278 -7.12 -3.38 -23.07
CA VAL A 278 -7.81 -4.45 -22.34
C VAL A 278 -6.90 -5.68 -22.32
N ASP A 279 -6.66 -6.24 -21.14
CA ASP A 279 -5.97 -7.52 -21.05
C ASP A 279 -6.84 -8.62 -21.62
N ILE A 280 -6.29 -9.46 -22.49
CA ILE A 280 -7.02 -10.59 -23.11
C ILE A 280 -7.58 -11.55 -22.03
N PHE A 281 -7.01 -11.55 -20.83
CA PHE A 281 -7.47 -12.33 -19.68
C PHE A 281 -8.70 -11.75 -18.98
N ASP A 282 -8.99 -10.45 -19.12
CA ASP A 282 -10.20 -9.82 -18.53
C ASP A 282 -11.47 -10.08 -19.39
N LEU A 283 -11.33 -10.64 -20.58
CA LEU A 283 -12.45 -10.95 -21.48
C LEU A 283 -13.15 -12.30 -21.17
N ASN A 284 -12.63 -13.06 -20.22
CA ASN A 284 -13.12 -14.40 -19.87
C ASN A 284 -13.70 -14.50 -18.43
N GLN A 285 -14.06 -13.37 -17.80
CA GLN A 285 -14.78 -13.35 -16.51
C GLN A 285 -16.21 -12.86 -16.65
#